data_afb20e29f126988ba24170ecbd4651ad
#
_entry.id   afb20e29f126988ba24170ecbd4651ad
#
_cell.length_a   1.000
_cell.length_b   1.000
_cell.length_c   1.000
_cell.angle_alpha   90.00
_cell.angle_beta   90.00
_cell.angle_gamma   90.00
#
_symmetry.space_group_name_H-M   'P 1'
#
loop_
_entity.id
_entity.type
_entity.pdbx_description
1 polymer ?
#
loop_
_entity_poly.entity_id
_entity_poly.type
_entity_poly.pdbx_seq_one_letter_code
_entity_poly.pdbx_strand_id
1 'polypeptide(L)'
;MLRKLFSVVLSAVFLFSSMCTAFAEVPNTVEDKLAAVEKILYGGVQTGAMAERIKRVESEYSGVNTKTSMMNRVQYLYTYTFDNSSAPSLITQMNALEWAISHKISNESMQSRVAEMENSINGTVSNGSMHERIQSLSEFAFGSQQIPLGQVIVPANTLVKIALITPVQSKNIKVGDVINYQVAEDVIEDGMLLFTKGAPGEGVVTKVKQASNFGRNGAVEIDFKTTTAVDGSTVNTLLGQESKEKMENMAMAAGASLAGMLILGPIGIIGGAFVHGKNVDLPEGTELYIQTAEETTVYGIPTVSE
;
A
#
# COMPACT_ATOMS: atom_id res chain seq x y z
N MET A 1 11.70 21.37 26.59
CA MET A 1 11.18 20.08 26.17
C MET A 1 10.27 20.13 24.93
N LEU A 2 9.41 21.14 24.75
CA LEU A 2 8.50 21.28 23.59
C LEU A 2 9.22 21.36 22.22
N ARG A 3 10.38 22.01 22.12
CA ARG A 3 11.13 22.14 20.85
C ARG A 3 11.70 20.83 20.30
N LYS A 4 11.99 19.84 21.15
CA LYS A 4 12.50 18.52 20.70
C LYS A 4 11.39 17.59 20.20
N LEU A 5 10.18 17.73 20.76
CA LEU A 5 9.00 16.99 20.26
C LEU A 5 8.57 17.48 18.87
N PHE A 6 8.63 18.79 18.62
CA PHE A 6 8.30 19.35 17.29
C PHE A 6 9.26 18.89 16.19
N SER A 7 10.54 18.68 16.51
CA SER A 7 11.55 18.21 15.57
C SER A 7 11.35 16.74 15.18
N VAL A 8 10.90 15.89 16.09
CA VAL A 8 10.65 14.45 15.83
C VAL A 8 9.39 14.26 15.01
N VAL A 9 8.33 15.02 15.27
CA VAL A 9 7.08 14.97 14.48
C VAL A 9 7.31 15.51 13.06
N LEU A 10 8.10 16.59 12.90
CA LEU A 10 8.43 17.14 11.58
C LEU A 10 9.32 16.19 10.76
N SER A 11 10.22 15.43 11.40
CA SER A 11 11.06 14.43 10.72
C SER A 11 10.25 13.20 10.27
N ALA A 12 9.25 12.77 11.06
CA ALA A 12 8.36 11.67 10.71
C ALA A 12 7.45 12.03 9.51
N VAL A 13 6.94 13.27 9.47
CA VAL A 13 6.12 13.76 8.34
C VAL A 13 6.95 13.90 7.06
N PHE A 14 8.24 14.25 7.13
CA PHE A 14 9.11 14.38 5.95
C PHE A 14 9.53 13.03 5.36
N LEU A 15 9.59 11.96 6.15
CA LEU A 15 9.88 10.61 5.66
C LEU A 15 8.69 9.97 4.92
N PHE A 16 7.45 10.32 5.29
CA PHE A 16 6.24 9.81 4.63
C PHE A 16 5.98 10.45 3.25
N SER A 17 6.39 11.70 3.03
CA SER A 17 6.10 12.42 1.78
C SER A 17 6.95 11.99 0.58
N SER A 18 7.99 11.18 0.76
CA SER A 18 8.87 10.74 -0.34
C SER A 18 8.61 9.30 -0.84
N MET A 19 7.75 8.52 -0.20
CA MET A 19 7.49 7.13 -0.61
C MET A 19 6.25 6.93 -1.48
N CYS A 20 5.29 7.85 -1.48
CA CYS A 20 4.02 7.70 -2.23
C CYS A 20 4.09 7.96 -3.74
N THR A 21 5.22 8.41 -4.29
CA THR A 21 5.33 8.69 -5.73
C THR A 21 5.96 7.55 -6.55
N ALA A 22 6.25 6.40 -5.96
CA ALA A 22 7.01 5.33 -6.62
C ALA A 22 6.16 4.34 -7.45
N PHE A 23 4.84 4.39 -7.38
CA PHE A 23 3.99 3.42 -8.08
C PHE A 23 3.21 3.99 -9.27
N ALA A 24 3.35 5.27 -9.61
CA ALA A 24 2.52 5.94 -10.63
C ALA A 24 2.94 5.69 -12.10
N GLU A 25 4.15 5.24 -12.37
CA GLU A 25 4.60 4.94 -13.74
C GLU A 25 5.46 3.68 -13.77
N VAL A 26 5.10 2.73 -14.65
CA VAL A 26 5.97 1.57 -14.92
C VAL A 26 7.30 2.08 -15.45
N PRO A 27 8.43 1.78 -14.78
CA PRO A 27 9.73 2.29 -15.19
C PRO A 27 10.06 1.91 -16.63
N ASN A 28 10.29 2.92 -17.47
CA ASN A 28 10.46 2.73 -18.91
C ASN A 28 11.93 2.52 -19.31
N THR A 29 12.86 3.03 -18.52
CA THR A 29 14.29 2.91 -18.83
C THR A 29 14.98 1.83 -17.99
N VAL A 30 16.13 1.37 -18.47
CA VAL A 30 16.97 0.41 -17.70
C VAL A 30 17.41 1.02 -16.38
N GLU A 31 17.74 2.33 -16.38
CA GLU A 31 18.14 3.05 -15.17
C GLU A 31 17.00 3.13 -14.15
N ASP A 32 15.79 3.48 -14.61
CA ASP A 32 14.60 3.57 -13.71
C ASP A 32 14.24 2.21 -13.10
N LYS A 33 14.34 1.13 -13.89
CA LYS A 33 14.10 -0.24 -13.39
C LYS A 33 15.13 -0.63 -12.33
N LEU A 34 16.40 -0.36 -12.58
CA LEU A 34 17.45 -0.62 -11.58
C LEU A 34 17.23 0.22 -10.33
N ALA A 35 16.93 1.50 -10.48
CA ALA A 35 16.67 2.40 -9.38
C ALA A 35 15.45 1.94 -8.54
N ALA A 36 14.39 1.42 -9.17
CA ALA A 36 13.24 0.87 -8.49
C ALA A 36 13.61 -0.36 -7.65
N VAL A 37 14.39 -1.29 -8.21
CA VAL A 37 14.91 -2.47 -7.49
C VAL A 37 15.77 -2.06 -6.29
N GLU A 38 16.69 -1.11 -6.49
CA GLU A 38 17.57 -0.62 -5.42
C GLU A 38 16.80 0.05 -4.28
N LYS A 39 15.78 0.83 -4.60
CA LYS A 39 14.91 1.46 -3.58
C LYS A 39 14.24 0.41 -2.69
N ILE A 40 13.72 -0.65 -3.29
CA ILE A 40 13.08 -1.73 -2.53
C ILE A 40 14.12 -2.52 -1.73
N LEU A 41 15.26 -2.85 -2.33
CA LEU A 41 16.26 -3.68 -1.69
C LEU A 41 17.02 -2.96 -0.57
N TYR A 42 17.47 -1.71 -0.84
CA TYR A 42 18.37 -0.95 0.04
C TYR A 42 17.71 0.27 0.70
N GLY A 43 16.48 0.62 0.32
CA GLY A 43 15.81 1.85 0.77
C GLY A 43 16.22 3.11 -0.03
N GLY A 44 17.04 2.99 -1.05
CA GLY A 44 17.48 4.13 -1.87
C GLY A 44 18.34 3.73 -3.07
N VAL A 45 18.37 4.62 -4.06
CA VAL A 45 19.17 4.44 -5.27
C VAL A 45 20.66 4.46 -4.93
N GLN A 46 21.41 3.48 -5.45
CA GLN A 46 22.82 3.33 -5.16
C GLN A 46 23.69 4.17 -6.10
N THR A 47 24.87 4.54 -5.62
CA THR A 47 25.87 5.29 -6.41
C THR A 47 26.85 4.34 -7.11
N GLY A 48 27.49 4.83 -8.19
CA GLY A 48 28.50 4.11 -8.95
C GLY A 48 28.07 3.77 -10.38
N ALA A 49 28.95 3.08 -11.10
CA ALA A 49 28.69 2.67 -12.47
C ALA A 49 27.55 1.63 -12.52
N MET A 50 26.69 1.72 -13.55
CA MET A 50 25.54 0.82 -13.71
C MET A 50 25.93 -0.66 -13.63
N ALA A 51 27.04 -1.05 -14.26
CA ALA A 51 27.50 -2.44 -14.22
C ALA A 51 27.84 -2.93 -12.80
N GLU A 52 28.38 -2.06 -11.94
CA GLU A 52 28.70 -2.39 -10.55
C GLU A 52 27.44 -2.44 -9.69
N ARG A 53 26.50 -1.54 -9.93
CA ARG A 53 25.18 -1.53 -9.25
C ARG A 53 24.42 -2.80 -9.56
N ILE A 54 24.34 -3.21 -10.83
CA ILE A 54 23.70 -4.47 -11.25
C ILE A 54 24.37 -5.65 -10.54
N LYS A 55 25.70 -5.70 -10.54
CA LYS A 55 26.45 -6.80 -9.91
C LYS A 55 26.15 -6.90 -8.40
N ARG A 56 26.05 -5.76 -7.69
CA ARG A 56 25.71 -5.75 -6.27
C ARG A 56 24.32 -6.34 -6.02
N VAL A 57 23.29 -5.90 -6.77
CA VAL A 57 21.93 -6.43 -6.64
C VAL A 57 21.88 -7.93 -6.94
N GLU A 58 22.54 -8.39 -7.99
CA GLU A 58 22.60 -9.81 -8.32
C GLU A 58 23.29 -10.64 -7.22
N SER A 59 24.36 -10.12 -6.62
CA SER A 59 25.06 -10.80 -5.51
C SER A 59 24.17 -10.91 -4.27
N GLU A 60 23.33 -9.91 -4.01
CA GLU A 60 22.35 -9.96 -2.91
C GLU A 60 21.24 -10.98 -3.19
N TYR A 61 20.75 -11.08 -4.43
CA TYR A 61 19.65 -11.99 -4.72
C TYR A 61 20.07 -13.46 -4.72
N SER A 62 20.96 -13.87 -5.61
CA SER A 62 21.34 -15.28 -5.71
C SER A 62 22.63 -15.55 -6.50
N GLY A 63 23.32 -14.51 -6.92
CA GLY A 63 24.55 -14.64 -7.70
C GLY A 63 24.56 -13.87 -9.01
N VAL A 64 25.76 -13.58 -9.50
CA VAL A 64 25.98 -12.70 -10.65
C VAL A 64 25.81 -13.45 -11.97
N ASN A 65 24.99 -12.90 -12.87
CA ASN A 65 24.84 -13.41 -14.23
C ASN A 65 25.56 -12.50 -15.23
N THR A 66 26.73 -12.92 -15.72
CA THR A 66 27.50 -12.16 -16.71
C THR A 66 27.28 -12.61 -18.16
N LYS A 67 26.40 -13.60 -18.41
CA LYS A 67 26.23 -14.22 -19.73
C LYS A 67 25.27 -13.44 -20.65
N THR A 68 24.52 -12.46 -20.11
CA THR A 68 23.55 -11.68 -20.87
C THR A 68 23.84 -10.19 -20.82
N SER A 69 23.17 -9.41 -21.69
CA SER A 69 23.31 -7.95 -21.72
C SER A 69 22.88 -7.31 -20.39
N MET A 70 23.42 -6.15 -20.05
CA MET A 70 23.01 -5.37 -18.88
C MET A 70 21.49 -5.10 -18.86
N MET A 71 20.91 -4.79 -20.02
CA MET A 71 19.48 -4.57 -20.16
C MET A 71 18.67 -5.82 -19.73
N ASN A 72 19.05 -6.99 -20.21
CA ASN A 72 18.37 -8.24 -19.84
C ASN A 72 18.53 -8.58 -18.37
N ARG A 73 19.70 -8.31 -17.80
CA ARG A 73 19.98 -8.50 -16.37
C ARG A 73 19.07 -7.61 -15.50
N VAL A 74 18.98 -6.33 -15.82
CA VAL A 74 18.10 -5.39 -15.11
C VAL A 74 16.62 -5.76 -15.32
N GLN A 75 16.22 -6.15 -16.54
CA GLN A 75 14.86 -6.61 -16.78
C GLN A 75 14.53 -7.85 -15.92
N TYR A 76 15.44 -8.82 -15.83
CA TYR A 76 15.25 -9.98 -14.97
C TYR A 76 15.12 -9.59 -13.50
N LEU A 77 16.01 -8.74 -12.98
CA LEU A 77 15.95 -8.26 -11.59
C LEU A 77 14.63 -7.54 -11.29
N TYR A 78 14.19 -6.70 -12.22
CA TYR A 78 12.93 -5.97 -12.10
C TYR A 78 11.73 -6.94 -12.09
N THR A 79 11.65 -7.84 -13.06
CA THR A 79 10.58 -8.85 -13.13
C THR A 79 10.55 -9.73 -11.89
N TYR A 80 11.71 -10.24 -11.46
CA TYR A 80 11.82 -11.06 -10.24
C TYR A 80 11.34 -10.31 -8.98
N THR A 81 11.58 -9.00 -8.92
CA THR A 81 11.21 -8.18 -7.76
C THR A 81 9.73 -7.84 -7.72
N PHE A 82 9.12 -7.52 -8.87
CA PHE A 82 7.81 -6.86 -8.93
C PHE A 82 6.71 -7.64 -9.65
N ASP A 83 7.06 -8.55 -10.56
CA ASP A 83 6.08 -9.16 -11.48
C ASP A 83 5.51 -10.46 -10.93
N ASN A 84 4.22 -10.47 -10.69
CA ASN A 84 3.45 -11.61 -10.20
C ASN A 84 2.82 -12.45 -11.34
N SER A 85 3.09 -12.16 -12.60
CA SER A 85 2.37 -12.78 -13.72
C SER A 85 2.64 -14.27 -13.90
N SER A 86 3.84 -14.73 -13.60
CA SER A 86 4.25 -16.13 -13.78
C SER A 86 4.53 -16.89 -12.47
N ALA A 87 4.95 -16.17 -11.45
CA ALA A 87 5.26 -16.72 -10.12
C ALA A 87 5.20 -15.57 -9.10
N PRO A 88 5.06 -15.86 -7.79
CA PRO A 88 5.10 -14.82 -6.76
C PRO A 88 6.40 -14.04 -6.82
N SER A 89 6.30 -12.71 -6.96
CA SER A 89 7.44 -11.80 -6.94
C SER A 89 8.17 -11.83 -5.59
N LEU A 90 9.38 -11.28 -5.56
CA LEU A 90 10.14 -11.18 -4.30
C LEU A 90 9.40 -10.31 -3.26
N ILE A 91 8.71 -9.25 -3.69
CA ILE A 91 7.86 -8.45 -2.78
C ILE A 91 6.74 -9.30 -2.18
N THR A 92 6.05 -10.09 -2.98
CA THR A 92 5.00 -10.99 -2.52
C THR A 92 5.52 -11.99 -1.49
N GLN A 93 6.67 -12.61 -1.77
CA GLN A 93 7.32 -13.55 -0.84
C GLN A 93 7.71 -12.87 0.48
N MET A 94 8.28 -11.67 0.41
CA MET A 94 8.66 -10.89 1.60
C MET A 94 7.44 -10.49 2.44
N ASN A 95 6.36 -10.06 1.80
CA ASN A 95 5.14 -9.69 2.49
C ASN A 95 4.53 -10.88 3.23
N ALA A 96 4.54 -12.06 2.59
CA ALA A 96 4.07 -13.29 3.22
C ALA A 96 4.89 -13.69 4.45
N LEU A 97 6.21 -13.63 4.35
CA LEU A 97 7.10 -13.93 5.47
C LEU A 97 6.91 -12.97 6.64
N GLU A 98 6.92 -11.67 6.36
CA GLU A 98 6.78 -10.67 7.40
C GLU A 98 5.42 -10.75 8.08
N TRP A 99 4.35 -10.99 7.31
CA TRP A 99 3.02 -11.17 7.88
C TRP A 99 2.93 -12.45 8.73
N ALA A 100 3.47 -13.56 8.26
CA ALA A 100 3.47 -14.82 9.01
C ALA A 100 4.25 -14.72 10.34
N ILE A 101 5.33 -13.93 10.38
CA ILE A 101 6.20 -13.81 11.56
C ILE A 101 5.70 -12.72 12.53
N SER A 102 5.21 -11.59 12.01
CA SER A 102 4.91 -10.39 12.82
C SER A 102 3.50 -9.85 12.69
N HIS A 103 2.65 -10.45 11.85
CA HIS A 103 1.29 -9.99 11.52
C HIS A 103 1.21 -8.51 11.11
N LYS A 104 2.23 -8.04 10.43
CA LYS A 104 2.30 -6.70 9.84
C LYS A 104 3.11 -6.77 8.55
N ILE A 105 2.95 -5.78 7.68
CA ILE A 105 3.82 -5.56 6.52
C ILE A 105 4.39 -4.16 6.62
N SER A 106 5.72 -4.08 6.55
CA SER A 106 6.48 -2.83 6.65
C SER A 106 6.79 -2.27 5.25
N ASN A 107 6.94 -0.95 5.18
CA ASN A 107 7.41 -0.25 3.97
C ASN A 107 8.93 -0.01 3.98
N GLU A 108 9.65 -0.62 4.91
CA GLU A 108 11.10 -0.52 4.99
C GLU A 108 11.77 -1.30 3.85
N SER A 109 13.09 -1.10 3.68
CA SER A 109 13.86 -1.86 2.69
C SER A 109 13.84 -3.35 2.99
N MET A 110 13.95 -4.20 1.96
CA MET A 110 14.01 -5.65 2.15
C MET A 110 15.14 -6.07 3.08
N GLN A 111 16.29 -5.41 3.01
CA GLN A 111 17.40 -5.69 3.93
C GLN A 111 17.03 -5.41 5.38
N SER A 112 16.35 -4.28 5.66
CA SER A 112 15.88 -3.94 7.00
C SER A 112 14.83 -4.94 7.49
N ARG A 113 13.85 -5.28 6.64
CA ARG A 113 12.76 -6.21 6.96
C ARG A 113 13.28 -7.61 7.29
N VAL A 114 14.19 -8.15 6.46
CA VAL A 114 14.84 -9.45 6.73
C VAL A 114 15.62 -9.41 8.02
N ALA A 115 16.42 -8.36 8.26
CA ALA A 115 17.20 -8.23 9.48
C ALA A 115 16.30 -8.13 10.74
N GLU A 116 15.16 -7.42 10.65
CA GLU A 116 14.18 -7.33 11.75
C GLU A 116 13.55 -8.69 12.05
N MET A 117 13.14 -9.44 11.03
CA MET A 117 12.60 -10.79 11.20
C MET A 117 13.63 -11.75 11.83
N GLU A 118 14.87 -11.77 11.34
CA GLU A 118 15.94 -12.60 11.89
C GLU A 118 16.26 -12.22 13.35
N ASN A 119 16.33 -10.94 13.67
CA ASN A 119 16.53 -10.49 15.04
C ASN A 119 15.37 -10.90 15.96
N SER A 120 14.13 -10.86 15.48
CA SER A 120 12.98 -11.27 16.28
C SER A 120 12.96 -12.76 16.59
N ILE A 121 13.47 -13.58 15.68
CA ILE A 121 13.49 -15.05 15.81
C ILE A 121 14.76 -15.54 16.54
N ASN A 122 15.94 -15.06 16.12
CA ASN A 122 17.24 -15.60 16.53
C ASN A 122 18.06 -14.64 17.39
N GLY A 123 17.63 -13.38 17.56
CA GLY A 123 18.38 -12.34 18.24
C GLY A 123 19.64 -11.86 17.49
N THR A 124 19.85 -12.29 16.27
CA THR A 124 21.02 -11.93 15.44
C THR A 124 20.68 -11.92 13.98
N VAL A 125 21.36 -11.06 13.21
CA VAL A 125 21.23 -10.99 11.76
C VAL A 125 22.16 -12.01 11.12
N SER A 126 21.66 -12.81 10.18
CA SER A 126 22.41 -13.83 9.46
C SER A 126 23.31 -13.22 8.39
N ASN A 127 24.42 -13.90 8.11
CA ASN A 127 25.24 -13.64 6.94
C ASN A 127 24.73 -14.50 5.77
N GLY A 128 24.83 -14.01 4.55
CA GLY A 128 24.42 -14.72 3.34
C GLY A 128 23.66 -13.83 2.36
N SER A 129 23.33 -14.39 1.22
CA SER A 129 22.51 -13.72 0.21
C SER A 129 21.06 -13.56 0.70
N MET A 130 20.35 -12.59 0.14
CA MET A 130 18.91 -12.39 0.42
C MET A 130 18.11 -13.67 0.19
N HIS A 131 18.44 -14.40 -0.87
CA HIS A 131 17.80 -15.68 -1.19
C HIS A 131 17.94 -16.72 -0.08
N GLU A 132 19.16 -16.96 0.41
CA GLU A 132 19.41 -17.92 1.50
C GLU A 132 18.72 -17.53 2.80
N ARG A 133 18.72 -16.24 3.12
CA ARG A 133 18.06 -15.69 4.31
C ARG A 133 16.54 -15.82 4.23
N ILE A 134 15.94 -15.54 3.07
CA ILE A 134 14.50 -15.75 2.81
C ILE A 134 14.14 -17.23 2.92
N GLN A 135 14.94 -18.14 2.37
CA GLN A 135 14.69 -19.58 2.50
C GLN A 135 14.73 -20.04 3.97
N SER A 136 15.67 -19.55 4.76
CA SER A 136 15.75 -19.86 6.19
C SER A 136 14.54 -19.33 6.98
N LEU A 137 14.09 -18.12 6.68
CA LEU A 137 12.89 -17.54 7.26
C LEU A 137 11.62 -18.30 6.83
N SER A 138 11.56 -18.76 5.58
CA SER A 138 10.46 -19.57 5.07
C SER A 138 10.38 -20.93 5.77
N GLU A 139 11.51 -21.59 5.96
CA GLU A 139 11.57 -22.84 6.72
C GLU A 139 11.08 -22.67 8.16
N PHE A 140 11.44 -21.56 8.81
CA PHE A 140 10.95 -21.22 10.15
C PHE A 140 9.45 -20.96 10.18
N ALA A 141 8.94 -20.12 9.25
CA ALA A 141 7.55 -19.64 9.28
C ALA A 141 6.56 -20.71 8.78
N PHE A 142 6.94 -21.52 7.80
CA PHE A 142 6.04 -22.44 7.09
C PHE A 142 6.50 -23.92 7.15
N GLY A 143 7.63 -24.23 7.77
CA GLY A 143 8.20 -25.60 7.76
C GLY A 143 8.66 -26.06 6.36
N SER A 144 8.88 -25.12 5.44
CA SER A 144 9.27 -25.36 4.05
C SER A 144 10.03 -24.18 3.49
N GLN A 145 10.97 -24.45 2.58
CA GLN A 145 11.64 -23.39 1.82
C GLN A 145 10.73 -22.74 0.77
N GLN A 146 9.56 -23.32 0.51
CA GLN A 146 8.55 -22.75 -0.37
C GLN A 146 7.46 -22.07 0.46
N ILE A 147 7.22 -20.80 0.13
CA ILE A 147 6.17 -20.01 0.75
C ILE A 147 4.82 -20.45 0.16
N PRO A 148 3.83 -20.83 0.97
CA PRO A 148 2.54 -21.36 0.50
C PRO A 148 1.63 -20.23 -0.01
N LEU A 149 2.00 -19.59 -1.11
CA LEU A 149 1.23 -18.55 -1.78
C LEU A 149 0.30 -19.15 -2.82
N GLY A 150 -0.93 -18.64 -2.89
CA GLY A 150 -1.94 -19.04 -3.85
C GLY A 150 -2.51 -17.86 -4.62
N GLN A 151 -2.80 -18.06 -5.90
CA GLN A 151 -3.58 -17.09 -6.66
C GLN A 151 -5.02 -17.12 -6.18
N VAL A 152 -5.57 -15.94 -5.89
CA VAL A 152 -6.95 -15.73 -5.43
C VAL A 152 -7.61 -14.68 -6.30
N ILE A 153 -8.86 -14.90 -6.61
CA ILE A 153 -9.69 -13.91 -7.28
C ILE A 153 -10.29 -13.00 -6.21
N VAL A 154 -9.93 -11.73 -6.22
CA VAL A 154 -10.61 -10.68 -5.46
C VAL A 154 -11.86 -10.28 -6.22
N PRO A 155 -13.07 -10.55 -5.71
CA PRO A 155 -14.30 -10.21 -6.41
C PRO A 155 -14.44 -8.69 -6.60
N ALA A 156 -15.15 -8.27 -7.64
CA ALA A 156 -15.63 -6.90 -7.72
C ALA A 156 -16.54 -6.60 -6.51
N ASN A 157 -16.50 -5.37 -6.03
CA ASN A 157 -17.25 -4.90 -4.86
C ASN A 157 -16.77 -5.46 -3.50
N THR A 158 -15.61 -6.10 -3.43
CA THR A 158 -14.98 -6.42 -2.15
C THR A 158 -14.73 -5.14 -1.36
N LEU A 159 -15.28 -5.08 -0.14
CA LEU A 159 -15.18 -3.91 0.73
C LEU A 159 -13.80 -3.80 1.37
N VAL A 160 -13.22 -2.61 1.29
CA VAL A 160 -11.94 -2.27 1.94
C VAL A 160 -12.16 -1.07 2.84
N LYS A 161 -11.92 -1.23 4.13
CA LYS A 161 -11.93 -0.12 5.08
C LYS A 161 -10.61 0.63 4.99
N ILE A 162 -10.68 1.94 4.85
CA ILE A 162 -9.50 2.81 4.72
C ILE A 162 -9.51 3.90 5.78
N ALA A 163 -8.34 4.45 6.08
CA ALA A 163 -8.14 5.63 6.89
C ALA A 163 -7.39 6.70 6.07
N LEU A 164 -7.91 7.92 6.05
CA LEU A 164 -7.28 9.03 5.34
C LEU A 164 -5.95 9.40 5.99
N ILE A 165 -4.90 9.56 5.19
CA ILE A 165 -3.63 10.19 5.57
C ILE A 165 -3.68 11.68 5.20
N THR A 166 -4.19 11.99 4.00
CA THR A 166 -4.39 13.37 3.56
C THR A 166 -5.73 13.89 4.07
N PRO A 167 -5.78 14.97 4.89
CA PRO A 167 -7.04 15.55 5.33
C PRO A 167 -7.79 16.19 4.15
N VAL A 168 -9.12 16.00 4.11
CA VAL A 168 -9.98 16.51 3.05
C VAL A 168 -10.79 17.68 3.55
N GLN A 169 -10.36 18.89 3.22
CA GLN A 169 -11.01 20.14 3.61
C GLN A 169 -11.42 20.95 2.39
N SER A 170 -12.73 21.09 2.12
CA SER A 170 -13.24 21.77 0.91
C SER A 170 -12.79 23.22 0.76
N LYS A 171 -12.30 23.87 1.83
CA LYS A 171 -11.72 25.21 1.79
C LYS A 171 -10.30 25.25 1.21
N ASN A 172 -9.54 24.19 1.40
CA ASN A 172 -8.10 24.15 1.15
C ASN A 172 -7.73 23.28 -0.05
N ILE A 173 -8.54 22.25 -0.31
CA ILE A 173 -8.28 21.25 -1.35
C ILE A 173 -8.73 21.73 -2.73
N LYS A 174 -8.06 21.28 -3.78
CA LYS A 174 -8.32 21.65 -5.18
C LYS A 174 -8.54 20.44 -6.04
N VAL A 175 -9.20 20.62 -7.17
CA VAL A 175 -9.28 19.59 -8.21
C VAL A 175 -7.88 19.23 -8.71
N GLY A 176 -7.58 17.93 -8.78
CA GLY A 176 -6.28 17.39 -9.13
C GLY A 176 -5.38 17.06 -7.92
N ASP A 177 -5.74 17.49 -6.71
CA ASP A 177 -4.98 17.13 -5.51
C ASP A 177 -5.07 15.62 -5.24
N VAL A 178 -3.95 15.03 -4.83
CA VAL A 178 -3.85 13.61 -4.47
C VAL A 178 -4.25 13.42 -3.02
N ILE A 179 -5.10 12.44 -2.77
CA ILE A 179 -5.53 11.99 -1.45
C ILE A 179 -4.88 10.65 -1.16
N ASN A 180 -3.95 10.66 -0.22
CA ASN A 180 -3.33 9.44 0.27
C ASN A 180 -4.16 8.87 1.41
N TYR A 181 -4.30 7.55 1.42
CA TYR A 181 -4.94 6.78 2.47
C TYR A 181 -4.22 5.46 2.69
N GLN A 182 -4.61 4.75 3.72
CA GLN A 182 -4.13 3.41 4.01
C GLN A 182 -5.29 2.50 4.35
N VAL A 183 -5.14 1.22 4.12
CA VAL A 183 -6.08 0.19 4.60
C VAL A 183 -6.11 0.23 6.13
N ALA A 184 -7.29 0.26 6.72
CA ALA A 184 -7.47 0.42 8.16
C ALA A 184 -7.54 -0.93 8.92
N GLU A 185 -7.93 -2.01 8.24
CA GLU A 185 -8.03 -3.36 8.78
C GLU A 185 -7.71 -4.40 7.70
N ASP A 186 -7.25 -5.57 8.12
CA ASP A 186 -6.97 -6.66 7.20
C ASP A 186 -8.25 -7.13 6.50
N VAL A 187 -8.14 -7.43 5.19
CA VAL A 187 -9.23 -8.03 4.40
C VAL A 187 -8.85 -9.46 4.09
N ILE A 188 -9.63 -10.38 4.65
CA ILE A 188 -9.43 -11.83 4.51
C ILE A 188 -10.69 -12.41 3.86
N GLU A 189 -10.52 -13.16 2.77
CA GLU A 189 -11.58 -13.93 2.13
C GLU A 189 -11.12 -15.35 1.91
N ASP A 190 -12.00 -16.31 2.21
CA ASP A 190 -11.74 -17.75 2.07
C ASP A 190 -10.42 -18.22 2.74
N GLY A 191 -10.07 -17.61 3.88
CA GLY A 191 -8.84 -17.92 4.60
C GLY A 191 -7.57 -17.36 3.96
N MET A 192 -7.69 -16.47 2.99
CA MET A 192 -6.59 -15.80 2.32
C MET A 192 -6.61 -14.30 2.63
N LEU A 193 -5.50 -13.77 3.09
CA LEU A 193 -5.29 -12.33 3.27
C LEU A 193 -5.10 -11.68 1.90
N LEU A 194 -5.90 -10.67 1.62
CA LEU A 194 -5.90 -9.95 0.34
C LEU A 194 -5.33 -8.54 0.46
N PHE A 195 -5.72 -7.82 1.51
CA PHE A 195 -5.20 -6.50 1.83
C PHE A 195 -4.80 -6.45 3.30
N THR A 196 -3.66 -5.87 3.59
CA THR A 196 -3.19 -5.72 4.98
C THR A 196 -3.47 -4.32 5.51
N LYS A 197 -3.72 -4.22 6.79
CA LYS A 197 -3.73 -2.95 7.49
C LYS A 197 -2.43 -2.19 7.23
N GLY A 198 -2.54 -0.91 6.89
CA GLY A 198 -1.42 -0.05 6.54
C GLY A 198 -1.04 -0.07 5.06
N ALA A 199 -1.61 -0.97 4.23
CA ALA A 199 -1.37 -0.97 2.78
C ALA A 199 -1.78 0.38 2.16
N PRO A 200 -0.93 1.00 1.33
CA PRO A 200 -1.20 2.32 0.78
C PRO A 200 -2.23 2.28 -0.34
N GLY A 201 -2.95 3.40 -0.45
CA GLY A 201 -3.82 3.68 -1.57
C GLY A 201 -3.86 5.17 -1.87
N GLU A 202 -4.31 5.51 -3.07
CA GLU A 202 -4.43 6.89 -3.50
C GLU A 202 -5.72 7.16 -4.26
N GLY A 203 -6.18 8.40 -4.15
CA GLY A 203 -7.29 8.95 -4.90
C GLY A 203 -6.96 10.34 -5.41
N VAL A 204 -7.78 10.85 -6.31
CA VAL A 204 -7.63 12.19 -6.88
C VAL A 204 -8.92 12.96 -6.72
N VAL A 205 -8.83 14.22 -6.29
CA VAL A 205 -9.96 15.13 -6.20
C VAL A 205 -10.44 15.51 -7.59
N THR A 206 -11.68 15.18 -7.90
CA THR A 206 -12.29 15.47 -9.21
C THR A 206 -13.16 16.70 -9.20
N LYS A 207 -13.71 17.09 -8.03
CA LYS A 207 -14.54 18.28 -7.89
C LYS A 207 -14.56 18.80 -6.45
N VAL A 208 -14.59 20.11 -6.32
CA VAL A 208 -14.72 20.81 -5.04
C VAL A 208 -15.83 21.84 -5.12
N LYS A 209 -16.75 21.81 -4.14
CA LYS A 209 -17.72 22.86 -3.88
C LYS A 209 -17.53 23.35 -2.46
N GLN A 210 -17.40 24.66 -2.30
CA GLN A 210 -17.41 25.27 -0.98
C GLN A 210 -18.86 25.55 -0.54
N ALA A 211 -19.08 25.55 0.77
CA ALA A 211 -20.33 26.01 1.32
C ALA A 211 -20.58 27.48 0.93
N SER A 212 -21.80 27.80 0.65
CA SER A 212 -22.16 29.16 0.27
C SER A 212 -23.42 29.66 1.04
N ASN A 213 -23.70 30.97 0.92
CA ASN A 213 -24.89 31.57 1.49
C ASN A 213 -26.17 30.83 1.06
N PHE A 214 -27.22 30.93 1.85
CA PHE A 214 -28.52 30.23 1.69
C PHE A 214 -28.47 28.71 1.98
N GLY A 215 -27.60 28.27 2.89
CA GLY A 215 -27.61 26.91 3.41
C GLY A 215 -27.10 25.84 2.44
N ARG A 216 -26.35 26.21 1.38
CA ARG A 216 -25.75 25.25 0.47
C ARG A 216 -24.47 24.63 1.09
N ASN A 217 -24.47 23.32 1.24
CA ASN A 217 -23.34 22.59 1.79
C ASN A 217 -22.14 22.52 0.81
N GLY A 218 -20.93 22.44 1.36
CA GLY A 218 -19.75 22.05 0.63
C GLY A 218 -19.81 20.58 0.22
N ALA A 219 -19.10 20.23 -0.84
CA ALA A 219 -18.92 18.86 -1.30
C ALA A 219 -17.53 18.68 -1.92
N VAL A 220 -16.97 17.49 -1.78
CA VAL A 220 -15.74 17.08 -2.46
C VAL A 220 -16.02 15.74 -3.14
N GLU A 221 -15.68 15.63 -4.43
CA GLU A 221 -15.71 14.38 -5.16
C GLU A 221 -14.28 13.86 -5.26
N ILE A 222 -14.08 12.59 -4.86
CA ILE A 222 -12.79 11.92 -4.89
C ILE A 222 -12.96 10.65 -5.71
N ASP A 223 -12.09 10.47 -6.68
CA ASP A 223 -11.89 9.22 -7.39
C ASP A 223 -10.83 8.42 -6.62
N PHE A 224 -11.27 7.39 -5.88
CA PHE A 224 -10.40 6.48 -5.12
C PHE A 224 -9.84 5.43 -6.08
N LYS A 225 -8.75 5.76 -6.73
CA LYS A 225 -8.25 5.02 -7.89
C LYS A 225 -7.72 3.65 -7.57
N THR A 226 -6.85 3.54 -6.58
CA THR A 226 -6.09 2.31 -6.39
C THR A 226 -5.74 2.05 -4.93
N THR A 227 -5.76 0.77 -4.55
CA THR A 227 -5.26 0.26 -3.27
C THR A 227 -4.26 -0.86 -3.55
N THR A 228 -3.21 -0.94 -2.75
CA THR A 228 -2.20 -1.99 -2.90
C THR A 228 -2.64 -3.26 -2.19
N ALA A 229 -2.71 -4.38 -2.93
CA ALA A 229 -2.95 -5.70 -2.39
C ALA A 229 -1.72 -6.25 -1.64
N VAL A 230 -1.91 -7.33 -0.90
CA VAL A 230 -0.85 -7.95 -0.09
C VAL A 230 0.34 -8.44 -0.89
N ASP A 231 0.15 -8.76 -2.16
CA ASP A 231 1.19 -9.19 -3.11
C ASP A 231 1.92 -8.01 -3.79
N GLY A 232 1.62 -6.77 -3.39
CA GLY A 232 2.16 -5.57 -3.99
C GLY A 232 1.47 -5.15 -5.29
N SER A 233 0.49 -5.91 -5.78
CA SER A 233 -0.30 -5.55 -6.96
C SER A 233 -1.19 -4.34 -6.68
N THR A 234 -1.37 -3.51 -7.70
CA THR A 234 -2.31 -2.39 -7.65
C THR A 234 -3.70 -2.85 -8.04
N VAL A 235 -4.67 -2.70 -7.15
CA VAL A 235 -6.07 -3.03 -7.37
C VAL A 235 -6.89 -1.76 -7.57
N ASN A 236 -7.69 -1.71 -8.63
CA ASN A 236 -8.59 -0.59 -8.90
C ASN A 236 -9.71 -0.56 -7.88
N THR A 237 -9.95 0.61 -7.29
CA THR A 237 -10.97 0.81 -6.26
C THR A 237 -11.83 2.04 -6.53
N LEU A 238 -13.00 2.07 -5.94
CA LEU A 238 -13.95 3.17 -6.08
C LEU A 238 -14.83 3.32 -4.83
N LEU A 239 -15.48 4.45 -4.69
CA LEU A 239 -16.55 4.63 -3.71
C LEU A 239 -17.89 4.25 -4.35
N GLY A 240 -18.21 2.96 -4.30
CA GLY A 240 -19.37 2.39 -4.97
C GLY A 240 -20.61 2.26 -4.08
N GLN A 241 -21.58 1.44 -4.54
CA GLN A 241 -22.85 1.23 -3.85
C GLN A 241 -22.64 0.49 -2.52
N GLU A 242 -21.90 -0.60 -2.52
CA GLU A 242 -21.64 -1.42 -1.34
C GLU A 242 -20.93 -0.62 -0.23
N SER A 243 -19.96 0.20 -0.61
CA SER A 243 -19.25 1.10 0.31
C SER A 243 -20.19 2.08 1.01
N LYS A 244 -21.13 2.66 0.24
CA LYS A 244 -22.12 3.61 0.75
C LYS A 244 -23.09 2.95 1.69
N GLU A 245 -23.66 1.83 1.29
CA GLU A 245 -24.60 1.06 2.13
C GLU A 245 -23.93 0.60 3.43
N LYS A 246 -22.67 0.17 3.36
CA LYS A 246 -21.90 -0.21 4.55
C LYS A 246 -21.78 0.96 5.53
N MET A 247 -21.40 2.14 5.03
CA MET A 247 -21.25 3.33 5.86
C MET A 247 -22.59 3.83 6.42
N GLU A 248 -23.67 3.80 5.63
CA GLU A 248 -25.01 4.15 6.08
C GLU A 248 -25.52 3.21 7.18
N ASN A 249 -25.35 1.90 7.00
CA ASN A 249 -25.73 0.90 7.99
C ASN A 249 -24.97 1.04 9.32
N MET A 250 -23.67 1.35 9.24
CA MET A 250 -22.86 1.62 10.45
C MET A 250 -23.32 2.88 11.17
N ALA A 251 -23.65 3.93 10.44
CA ALA A 251 -24.18 5.15 11.03
C ALA A 251 -25.50 4.94 11.75
N MET A 252 -26.42 4.20 11.15
CA MET A 252 -27.71 3.87 11.75
C MET A 252 -27.52 3.00 13.01
N ALA A 253 -26.63 1.99 12.96
CA ALA A 253 -26.36 1.12 14.10
C ALA A 253 -25.71 1.86 15.29
N ALA A 254 -24.90 2.86 15.03
CA ALA A 254 -24.28 3.67 16.08
C ALA A 254 -25.23 4.69 16.73
N GLY A 255 -26.47 4.82 16.25
CA GLY A 255 -27.41 5.86 16.70
C GLY A 255 -26.86 7.27 16.43
N ALA A 256 -25.78 7.36 15.70
CA ALA A 256 -25.15 8.58 15.26
C ALA A 256 -25.65 8.86 13.84
N SER A 257 -26.27 10.01 13.64
CA SER A 257 -26.12 10.60 12.32
C SER A 257 -24.62 10.60 12.04
N LEU A 258 -24.17 10.19 10.85
CA LEU A 258 -22.88 10.57 10.31
C LEU A 258 -22.89 12.10 10.21
N ALA A 259 -22.85 12.75 11.39
CA ALA A 259 -22.97 14.18 11.53
C ALA A 259 -21.73 14.81 10.88
N GLY A 260 -21.79 15.00 9.60
CA GLY A 260 -20.75 15.60 8.80
C GLY A 260 -20.45 14.87 7.48
N MET A 261 -20.86 13.63 7.27
CA MET A 261 -20.53 12.91 6.06
C MET A 261 -21.77 12.40 5.34
N LEU A 262 -22.16 13.04 4.26
CA LEU A 262 -23.15 12.53 3.31
C LEU A 262 -22.42 12.16 2.02
N ILE A 263 -22.52 10.90 1.64
CA ILE A 263 -21.96 10.43 0.38
C ILE A 263 -23.07 10.51 -0.66
N LEU A 264 -22.94 11.42 -1.61
CA LEU A 264 -23.94 11.72 -2.62
C LEU A 264 -23.47 11.29 -4.02
N GLY A 265 -24.33 10.58 -4.72
CA GLY A 265 -24.21 10.31 -6.16
C GLY A 265 -23.43 9.07 -6.58
N PRO A 266 -23.43 8.74 -7.87
CA PRO A 266 -22.82 7.51 -8.42
C PRO A 266 -21.28 7.52 -8.44
N ILE A 267 -20.66 8.68 -8.28
CA ILE A 267 -19.20 8.85 -8.25
C ILE A 267 -18.88 9.49 -6.89
N GLY A 268 -18.11 8.82 -6.05
CA GLY A 268 -17.59 9.17 -4.73
C GLY A 268 -17.71 10.62 -4.23
N ILE A 269 -18.93 11.17 -4.11
CA ILE A 269 -19.13 12.50 -3.57
C ILE A 269 -19.20 12.41 -2.06
N ILE A 270 -18.24 13.01 -1.38
CA ILE A 270 -18.26 13.19 0.07
C ILE A 270 -18.82 14.59 0.34
N GLY A 271 -19.98 14.65 0.97
CA GLY A 271 -20.65 15.90 1.29
C GLY A 271 -20.73 16.15 2.80
N GLY A 272 -20.76 17.42 3.20
CA GLY A 272 -21.07 17.83 4.57
C GLY A 272 -22.56 17.60 4.87
N ALA A 273 -22.88 16.66 5.78
CA ALA A 273 -24.25 16.34 6.09
C ALA A 273 -24.85 17.21 7.21
N PHE A 274 -26.15 17.45 7.11
CA PHE A 274 -27.09 17.87 8.17
C PHE A 274 -26.91 19.22 8.88
N VAL A 275 -25.81 19.94 8.70
CA VAL A 275 -25.75 21.34 9.12
C VAL A 275 -25.64 22.22 7.89
N HIS A 276 -26.74 22.83 7.52
CA HIS A 276 -26.84 23.73 6.38
C HIS A 276 -25.70 24.75 6.37
N GLY A 277 -25.01 24.87 5.23
CA GLY A 277 -23.93 25.86 5.06
C GLY A 277 -22.56 25.48 5.59
N LYS A 278 -22.28 24.18 5.90
CA LYS A 278 -20.95 23.73 6.33
C LYS A 278 -20.10 23.20 5.17
N ASN A 279 -18.79 23.48 5.27
CA ASN A 279 -17.78 22.88 4.40
C ASN A 279 -17.52 21.43 4.80
N VAL A 280 -16.98 20.64 3.85
CA VAL A 280 -16.43 19.33 4.13
C VAL A 280 -15.14 19.53 4.94
N ASP A 281 -15.01 18.79 6.03
CA ASP A 281 -13.84 18.77 6.89
C ASP A 281 -13.65 17.32 7.44
N LEU A 282 -12.80 16.57 6.77
CA LEU A 282 -12.41 15.21 7.16
C LEU A 282 -10.95 15.24 7.59
N PRO A 283 -10.69 15.14 8.89
CA PRO A 283 -9.31 15.12 9.39
C PRO A 283 -8.58 13.83 8.97
N GLU A 284 -7.27 13.85 9.11
CA GLU A 284 -6.43 12.64 9.07
C GLU A 284 -6.97 11.58 10.03
N GLY A 285 -6.90 10.32 9.64
CA GLY A 285 -7.47 9.20 10.40
C GLY A 285 -8.97 8.97 10.19
N THR A 286 -9.65 9.81 9.38
CA THR A 286 -11.07 9.56 9.05
C THR A 286 -11.20 8.23 8.33
N GLU A 287 -12.01 7.33 8.89
CA GLU A 287 -12.26 6.01 8.31
C GLU A 287 -13.42 6.04 7.32
N LEU A 288 -13.24 5.37 6.19
CA LEU A 288 -14.20 5.22 5.10
C LEU A 288 -14.20 3.78 4.61
N TYR A 289 -15.24 3.39 3.87
CA TYR A 289 -15.23 2.18 3.06
C TYR A 289 -15.15 2.54 1.59
N ILE A 290 -14.27 1.86 0.88
CA ILE A 290 -14.20 1.80 -0.58
C ILE A 290 -14.44 0.35 -1.02
N GLN A 291 -14.56 0.10 -2.30
CA GLN A 291 -14.73 -1.25 -2.84
C GLN A 291 -13.88 -1.45 -4.08
N THR A 292 -13.53 -2.68 -4.39
CA THR A 292 -12.85 -3.04 -5.63
C THR A 292 -13.75 -2.73 -6.83
N ALA A 293 -13.17 -2.17 -7.88
CA ALA A 293 -13.92 -1.76 -9.06
C ALA A 293 -14.27 -2.93 -9.99
N GLU A 294 -13.40 -3.92 -10.02
CA GLU A 294 -13.48 -5.09 -10.91
C GLU A 294 -12.86 -6.32 -10.26
N GLU A 295 -13.14 -7.47 -10.82
CA GLU A 295 -12.49 -8.72 -10.44
C GLU A 295 -11.00 -8.66 -10.80
N THR A 296 -10.14 -9.00 -9.84
CA THR A 296 -8.69 -8.94 -10.00
C THR A 296 -8.05 -10.17 -9.37
N THR A 297 -7.10 -10.79 -10.08
CA THR A 297 -6.32 -11.91 -9.53
C THR A 297 -5.08 -11.39 -8.81
N VAL A 298 -4.88 -11.79 -7.55
CA VAL A 298 -3.71 -11.46 -6.73
C VAL A 298 -3.15 -12.74 -6.08
N TYR A 299 -1.93 -12.69 -5.56
CA TYR A 299 -1.46 -13.73 -4.65
C TYR A 299 -1.90 -13.40 -3.23
N GLY A 300 -2.77 -14.24 -2.67
CA GLY A 300 -3.16 -14.17 -1.26
C GLY A 300 -2.17 -14.89 -0.35
N ILE A 301 -2.12 -14.47 0.90
CA ILE A 301 -1.35 -15.14 1.95
C ILE A 301 -2.31 -16.00 2.77
N PRO A 302 -2.09 -17.33 2.90
CA PRO A 302 -2.95 -18.15 3.73
C PRO A 302 -2.86 -17.69 5.19
N THR A 303 -4.02 -17.39 5.76
CA THR A 303 -4.13 -17.14 7.19
C THR A 303 -4.27 -18.50 7.87
N VAL A 304 -3.36 -18.82 8.80
CA VAL A 304 -3.50 -20.02 9.61
C VAL A 304 -4.78 -19.83 10.42
N SER A 305 -5.80 -20.67 10.16
CA SER A 305 -6.98 -20.71 11.04
C SER A 305 -6.52 -21.20 12.41
N GLU A 306 -6.65 -20.34 13.42
CA GLU A 306 -6.50 -20.71 14.82
C GLU A 306 -7.44 -21.86 15.20
#